data_45cb942d0cbf8fc98bc1f184f8840b16
#
_entry.id   45cb942d0cbf8fc98bc1f184f8840b16
#
_cell.length_a   1.000
_cell.length_b   1.000
_cell.length_c   1.000
_cell.angle_alpha   90.00
_cell.angle_beta   90.00
_cell.angle_gamma   90.00
#
_symmetry.space_group_name_H-M   'P 1'
#
loop_
_entity.id
_entity.type
_entity.pdbx_description
1 polymer ?
#
loop_
_entity_poly.entity_id
_entity_poly.type
_entity_poly.pdbx_seq_one_letter_code
_entity_poly.pdbx_strand_id
1 'polypeptide(L)'
;KRVEGSLTFLDSSTTNLRFFAQNDKRQFFLPLFPMSTVILFNKPFGVLSQFTPESGHAALDTFGFPPGVYAAGRLDHDSEGALLLTDNGKLIKKLLDPKFEHPRTYLAQVDGQITEEAVRKLAKGVDIKGYHTKPCKAEMAEEPDWLWSRNPPVRFRANIPTSWVRLTLIEGKNRQVRKMTAAIGHPT
;
A
#
# COMPACT_ATOMS: atom_id res chain seq x y z
N LYS A 1 19.29 -13.73 -1.83
CA LYS A 1 18.15 -14.52 -2.31
C LYS A 1 17.26 -13.60 -3.15
N ARG A 2 17.12 -13.93 -4.43
CA ARG A 2 16.25 -13.25 -5.38
C ARG A 2 14.82 -13.56 -5.03
N VAL A 3 13.98 -12.55 -4.93
CA VAL A 3 12.51 -12.71 -4.91
C VAL A 3 12.04 -12.36 -6.32
N GLU A 4 11.73 -13.37 -7.12
CA GLU A 4 11.02 -13.22 -8.37
C GLU A 4 9.53 -13.31 -8.08
N GLY A 5 8.86 -12.18 -8.06
CA GLY A 5 7.41 -12.09 -8.04
C GLY A 5 6.92 -11.60 -9.38
N SER A 6 6.38 -12.50 -10.21
CA SER A 6 5.73 -12.17 -11.47
C SER A 6 4.30 -11.73 -11.20
N LEU A 7 4.00 -10.44 -11.40
CA LEU A 7 2.62 -9.94 -11.53
C LEU A 7 2.34 -9.76 -13.02
N THR A 8 1.57 -10.67 -13.59
CA THR A 8 1.11 -10.59 -14.97
C THR A 8 -0.17 -9.76 -15.03
N PHE A 9 -0.08 -8.54 -15.54
CA PHE A 9 -1.25 -7.79 -16.00
C PHE A 9 -1.35 -7.94 -17.51
N LEU A 10 -2.37 -8.66 -17.97
CA LEU A 10 -2.75 -8.73 -19.37
C LEU A 10 -3.66 -7.55 -19.70
N ASP A 11 -3.12 -6.53 -20.37
CA ASP A 11 -3.86 -5.73 -21.34
C ASP A 11 -2.89 -5.18 -22.40
N SER A 12 -3.30 -5.32 -23.63
CA SER A 12 -2.53 -5.11 -24.85
C SER A 12 -2.44 -3.63 -25.24
N SER A 13 -1.70 -2.84 -24.47
CA SER A 13 -1.16 -1.55 -24.92
C SER A 13 0.12 -1.25 -24.16
N THR A 14 1.22 -1.57 -24.80
CA THR A 14 2.63 -1.23 -24.50
C THR A 14 2.90 -0.34 -23.28
N THR A 15 2.90 -0.94 -22.10
CA THR A 15 3.42 -0.30 -20.89
C THR A 15 4.65 -1.08 -20.42
N ASN A 16 5.84 -0.49 -20.54
CA ASN A 16 7.04 -1.10 -19.98
C ASN A 16 7.10 -0.82 -18.48
N LEU A 17 6.89 -1.87 -17.68
CA LEU A 17 7.13 -1.85 -16.23
C LEU A 17 8.64 -1.91 -15.97
N ARG A 18 9.17 -0.94 -15.25
CA ARG A 18 10.54 -1.00 -14.71
C ARG A 18 10.49 -1.25 -13.22
N PHE A 19 11.14 -2.33 -12.80
CA PHE A 19 11.36 -2.63 -11.38
C PHE A 19 12.70 -2.03 -10.96
N PHE A 20 12.68 -1.14 -9.97
CA PHE A 20 13.88 -0.67 -9.32
C PHE A 20 14.03 -1.40 -7.97
N ALA A 21 14.88 -2.42 -7.96
CA ALA A 21 15.43 -2.91 -6.70
C ALA A 21 16.58 -1.96 -6.30
N GLN A 22 16.63 -1.59 -5.05
CA GLN A 22 17.74 -0.81 -4.49
C GLN A 22 19.06 -1.56 -4.78
N ASN A 23 19.91 -1.03 -5.69
CA ASN A 23 21.28 -1.46 -6.06
C ASN A 23 21.53 -2.05 -7.47
N ASP A 24 20.74 -1.78 -8.51
CA ASP A 24 21.18 -2.15 -9.85
C ASP A 24 21.32 -0.92 -10.79
N LYS A 25 22.58 -0.61 -11.18
CA LYS A 25 22.96 0.48 -12.08
C LYS A 25 23.00 0.02 -13.54
N ARG A 26 21.93 -0.54 -14.09
CA ARG A 26 21.89 -0.84 -15.53
C ARG A 26 20.85 0.02 -16.21
N GLN A 27 21.34 1.00 -17.00
CA GLN A 27 20.53 1.79 -17.92
C GLN A 27 20.44 1.07 -19.26
N PHE A 28 19.21 0.84 -19.73
CA PHE A 28 18.95 0.51 -21.13
C PHE A 28 18.10 1.62 -21.75
N PHE A 29 18.62 2.21 -22.83
CA PHE A 29 17.93 3.21 -23.64
C PHE A 29 17.25 2.52 -24.82
N LEU A 30 15.96 2.80 -25.05
CA LEU A 30 15.28 2.61 -26.32
C LEU A 30 14.34 3.80 -26.57
N PRO A 31 14.40 4.41 -27.77
CA PRO A 31 13.68 5.64 -28.08
C PRO A 31 12.38 5.40 -28.85
N LEU A 32 11.56 6.45 -28.96
CA LEU A 32 10.59 6.77 -30.00
C LEU A 32 9.09 6.74 -29.73
N PHE A 33 8.62 6.56 -28.48
CA PHE A 33 7.27 7.03 -28.10
C PHE A 33 7.34 7.62 -26.69
N PRO A 34 6.50 8.59 -26.32
CA PRO A 34 6.42 9.07 -24.94
C PRO A 34 5.83 7.96 -24.07
N MET A 35 6.72 7.04 -23.67
CA MET A 35 6.33 5.94 -22.81
C MET A 35 6.21 6.46 -21.38
N SER A 36 5.02 6.31 -20.81
CA SER A 36 4.80 6.67 -19.41
C SER A 36 5.69 5.85 -18.49
N THR A 37 6.35 6.52 -17.57
CA THR A 37 7.12 5.87 -16.51
C THR A 37 6.15 5.33 -15.47
N VAL A 38 6.29 4.05 -15.11
CA VAL A 38 5.55 3.43 -14.00
C VAL A 38 6.55 2.74 -13.09
N ILE A 39 6.56 3.13 -11.81
CA ILE A 39 7.47 2.60 -10.80
C ILE A 39 6.61 2.00 -9.69
N LEU A 40 6.82 0.74 -9.36
CA LEU A 40 6.31 0.12 -8.14
C LEU A 40 7.39 0.25 -7.06
N PHE A 41 7.11 1.07 -6.06
CA PHE A 41 8.02 1.35 -4.95
C PHE A 41 7.52 0.66 -3.69
N ASN A 42 8.41 -0.07 -3.02
CA ASN A 42 8.15 -0.53 -1.67
C ASN A 42 8.46 0.59 -0.69
N LYS A 43 7.44 1.38 -0.34
CA LYS A 43 7.60 2.53 0.56
C LYS A 43 7.94 2.05 1.97
N PRO A 44 9.07 2.45 2.55
CA PRO A 44 9.40 2.08 3.92
C PRO A 44 8.55 2.81 4.96
N PHE A 45 8.56 2.29 6.18
CA PHE A 45 8.01 2.95 7.35
C PHE A 45 8.69 4.32 7.58
N GLY A 46 7.94 5.30 8.10
CA GLY A 46 8.48 6.62 8.45
C GLY A 46 8.66 7.58 7.27
N VAL A 47 8.30 7.18 6.05
CA VAL A 47 8.42 8.00 4.83
C VAL A 47 7.06 8.52 4.40
N LEU A 48 7.00 9.81 4.06
CA LEU A 48 5.80 10.45 3.50
C LEU A 48 5.60 10.06 2.03
N SER A 49 4.35 9.83 1.61
CA SER A 49 3.98 9.56 0.21
C SER A 49 3.90 10.84 -0.64
N GLN A 50 4.88 11.72 -0.49
CA GLN A 50 5.01 13.00 -1.22
C GLN A 50 6.49 13.34 -1.41
N PHE A 51 6.79 14.23 -2.36
CA PHE A 51 8.16 14.64 -2.67
C PHE A 51 8.65 15.81 -1.79
N THR A 52 7.75 16.50 -1.11
CA THR A 52 8.12 17.60 -0.21
C THR A 52 8.19 17.08 1.22
N PRO A 53 9.35 17.18 1.89
CA PRO A 53 9.48 16.86 3.30
C PRO A 53 8.57 17.76 4.15
N GLU A 54 8.04 17.20 5.23
CA GLU A 54 7.16 17.93 6.15
C GLU A 54 7.37 17.42 7.57
N SER A 55 7.33 18.33 8.54
CA SER A 55 7.39 18.00 9.96
C SER A 55 8.57 17.12 10.38
N GLY A 56 9.72 17.24 9.71
CA GLY A 56 10.93 16.45 10.00
C GLY A 56 10.89 15.00 9.52
N HIS A 57 9.85 14.59 8.78
CA HIS A 57 9.76 13.26 8.18
C HIS A 57 10.45 13.22 6.83
N ALA A 58 11.13 12.09 6.56
CA ALA A 58 11.64 11.78 5.22
C ALA A 58 10.50 11.68 4.20
N ALA A 59 10.77 12.07 2.97
CA ALA A 59 9.82 12.04 1.87
C ALA A 59 10.40 11.32 0.64
N LEU A 60 9.65 11.23 -0.44
CA LEU A 60 10.04 10.50 -1.65
C LEU A 60 11.23 11.11 -2.39
N ASP A 61 11.54 12.39 -2.14
CA ASP A 61 12.69 13.10 -2.73
C ASP A 61 14.04 12.45 -2.40
N THR A 62 14.14 11.75 -1.27
CA THR A 62 15.36 11.08 -0.82
C THR A 62 15.71 9.80 -1.59
N PHE A 63 14.81 9.30 -2.46
CA PHE A 63 14.96 8.01 -3.15
C PHE A 63 15.47 8.10 -4.60
N GLY A 64 15.74 9.30 -5.10
CA GLY A 64 16.33 9.49 -6.44
C GLY A 64 15.43 9.07 -7.60
N PHE A 65 14.12 9.24 -7.48
CA PHE A 65 13.19 8.94 -8.58
C PHE A 65 13.38 9.89 -9.76
N PRO A 66 13.06 9.45 -10.99
CA PRO A 66 13.07 10.29 -12.17
C PRO A 66 12.19 11.54 -11.97
N PRO A 67 12.55 12.68 -12.56
CA PRO A 67 11.72 13.87 -12.51
C PRO A 67 10.37 13.63 -13.20
N GLY A 68 9.34 14.33 -12.72
CA GLY A 68 8.00 14.28 -13.32
C GLY A 68 7.12 13.10 -12.89
N VAL A 69 7.61 12.15 -12.08
CA VAL A 69 6.76 11.10 -11.51
C VAL A 69 6.07 11.59 -10.25
N TYR A 70 4.84 11.13 -10.04
CA TYR A 70 4.00 11.44 -8.88
C TYR A 70 3.43 10.16 -8.28
N ALA A 71 3.17 10.18 -6.99
CA ALA A 71 2.55 9.04 -6.31
C ALA A 71 1.08 8.89 -6.73
N ALA A 72 0.71 7.69 -7.20
CA ALA A 72 -0.67 7.32 -7.48
C ALA A 72 -1.35 6.82 -6.19
N GLY A 73 -1.59 7.74 -5.28
CA GLY A 73 -2.17 7.49 -3.97
C GLY A 73 -1.22 7.81 -2.82
N ARG A 74 -1.69 7.50 -1.62
CA ARG A 74 -0.92 7.77 -0.40
C ARG A 74 -1.03 6.59 0.55
N LEU A 75 0.11 6.11 1.00
CA LEU A 75 0.23 5.34 2.23
C LEU A 75 0.54 6.31 3.37
N ASP A 76 0.01 6.05 4.54
CA ASP A 76 0.39 6.81 5.73
C ASP A 76 1.90 6.70 5.98
N HIS A 77 2.52 7.68 6.65
CA HIS A 77 3.95 7.63 6.93
C HIS A 77 4.34 6.41 7.78
N ASP A 78 3.44 5.98 8.65
CA ASP A 78 3.56 4.80 9.52
C ASP A 78 3.02 3.50 8.87
N SER A 79 2.86 3.47 7.55
CA SER A 79 2.50 2.29 6.76
C SER A 79 3.60 2.01 5.73
N GLU A 80 3.75 0.74 5.39
CA GLU A 80 4.75 0.24 4.44
C GLU A 80 4.08 -0.42 3.25
N GLY A 81 4.83 -0.61 2.16
CA GLY A 81 4.42 -1.44 1.05
C GLY A 81 4.25 -0.72 -0.29
N ALA A 82 3.48 -1.32 -1.17
CA ALA A 82 3.37 -0.94 -2.57
C ALA A 82 2.81 0.47 -2.76
N LEU A 83 3.64 1.36 -3.31
CA LEU A 83 3.27 2.70 -3.75
C LEU A 83 3.62 2.83 -5.24
N LEU A 84 2.64 3.11 -6.06
CA LEU A 84 2.83 3.35 -7.48
C LEU A 84 3.21 4.81 -7.72
N LEU A 85 4.28 5.02 -8.51
CA LEU A 85 4.68 6.36 -8.98
C LEU A 85 4.63 6.37 -10.50
N THR A 86 4.14 7.46 -11.08
CA THR A 86 4.06 7.59 -12.55
C THR A 86 3.99 9.06 -12.98
N ASP A 87 4.43 9.32 -14.20
CA ASP A 87 4.23 10.60 -14.91
C ASP A 87 2.89 10.63 -15.67
N ASN A 88 2.14 9.53 -15.67
CA ASN A 88 0.86 9.41 -16.38
C ASN A 88 -0.33 9.85 -15.52
N GLY A 89 -0.73 11.11 -15.64
CA GLY A 89 -1.87 11.66 -14.91
C GLY A 89 -3.20 10.95 -15.21
N LYS A 90 -3.39 10.37 -16.42
CA LYS A 90 -4.61 9.60 -16.74
C LYS A 90 -4.64 8.28 -15.95
N LEU A 91 -3.49 7.63 -15.79
CA LEU A 91 -3.36 6.43 -14.96
C LEU A 91 -3.62 6.75 -13.49
N ILE A 92 -3.02 7.84 -12.97
CA ILE A 92 -3.29 8.30 -11.60
C ILE A 92 -4.79 8.50 -11.39
N LYS A 93 -5.45 9.22 -12.29
CA LYS A 93 -6.90 9.45 -12.22
C LYS A 93 -7.68 8.15 -12.22
N LYS A 94 -7.35 7.20 -13.11
CA LYS A 94 -8.01 5.89 -13.18
C LYS A 94 -7.86 5.10 -11.88
N LEU A 95 -6.71 5.17 -11.23
CA LEU A 95 -6.43 4.46 -9.98
C LEU A 95 -7.08 5.10 -8.75
N LEU A 96 -7.24 6.43 -8.75
CA LEU A 96 -7.66 7.16 -7.54
C LEU A 96 -9.11 7.63 -7.56
N ASP A 97 -9.70 7.85 -8.73
CA ASP A 97 -11.08 8.34 -8.84
C ASP A 97 -12.05 7.28 -8.29
N PRO A 98 -12.85 7.62 -7.25
CA PRO A 98 -13.74 6.68 -6.58
C PRO A 98 -14.74 5.98 -7.50
N LYS A 99 -15.07 6.57 -8.65
CA LYS A 99 -16.01 5.98 -9.62
C LYS A 99 -15.52 4.69 -10.25
N PHE A 100 -14.18 4.45 -10.25
CA PHE A 100 -13.61 3.23 -10.80
C PHE A 100 -13.49 2.10 -9.78
N GLU A 101 -13.79 2.39 -8.51
CA GLU A 101 -13.78 1.41 -7.42
C GLU A 101 -12.54 0.48 -7.41
N HIS A 102 -11.39 1.06 -7.76
CA HIS A 102 -10.14 0.29 -7.90
C HIS A 102 -9.79 -0.41 -6.57
N PRO A 103 -9.68 -1.75 -6.56
CA PRO A 103 -9.45 -2.49 -5.32
C PRO A 103 -8.02 -2.28 -4.80
N ARG A 104 -7.88 -2.13 -3.50
CA ARG A 104 -6.61 -2.02 -2.78
C ARG A 104 -6.60 -3.02 -1.64
N THR A 105 -5.60 -3.90 -1.67
CA THR A 105 -5.45 -4.94 -0.64
C THR A 105 -4.43 -4.52 0.39
N TYR A 106 -4.81 -4.65 1.64
CA TYR A 106 -4.01 -4.36 2.82
C TYR A 106 -3.86 -5.63 3.65
N LEU A 107 -2.67 -5.83 4.18
CA LEU A 107 -2.38 -6.83 5.19
C LEU A 107 -2.09 -6.09 6.50
N ALA A 108 -2.91 -6.30 7.50
CA ALA A 108 -2.82 -5.59 8.77
C ALA A 108 -2.52 -6.55 9.91
N GLN A 109 -1.44 -6.26 10.64
CA GLN A 109 -1.19 -6.88 11.94
C GLN A 109 -2.00 -6.13 12.98
N VAL A 110 -2.78 -6.85 13.77
CA VAL A 110 -3.72 -6.28 14.74
C VAL A 110 -3.48 -6.87 16.12
N ASP A 111 -3.79 -6.09 17.15
CA ASP A 111 -3.75 -6.53 18.53
C ASP A 111 -4.87 -7.58 18.81
N GLY A 112 -4.54 -8.62 19.56
CA GLY A 112 -5.44 -9.71 19.92
C GLY A 112 -5.59 -10.77 18.82
N GLN A 113 -6.22 -11.88 19.19
CA GLN A 113 -6.60 -12.93 18.23
C GLN A 113 -7.90 -12.52 17.54
N ILE A 114 -7.81 -12.19 16.24
CA ILE A 114 -8.98 -11.81 15.46
C ILE A 114 -9.89 -13.04 15.25
N THR A 115 -11.19 -12.85 15.36
CA THR A 115 -12.19 -13.93 15.21
C THR A 115 -12.88 -13.83 13.85
N GLU A 116 -13.45 -14.94 13.38
CA GLU A 116 -14.27 -14.94 12.18
C GLU A 116 -15.46 -13.96 12.28
N GLU A 117 -16.03 -13.78 13.47
CA GLU A 117 -17.11 -12.82 13.67
C GLU A 117 -16.61 -11.38 13.44
N ALA A 118 -15.43 -11.03 13.96
CA ALA A 118 -14.81 -9.74 13.74
C ALA A 118 -14.51 -9.51 12.25
N VAL A 119 -14.01 -10.53 11.55
CA VAL A 119 -13.77 -10.47 10.08
C VAL A 119 -15.08 -10.28 9.31
N ARG A 120 -16.16 -11.00 9.69
CA ARG A 120 -17.48 -10.79 9.08
C ARG A 120 -18.04 -9.39 9.31
N LYS A 121 -17.78 -8.78 10.48
CA LYS A 121 -18.14 -7.37 10.73
C LYS A 121 -17.37 -6.43 9.80
N LEU A 122 -16.06 -6.62 9.65
CA LEU A 122 -15.25 -5.84 8.70
C LEU A 122 -15.77 -5.95 7.27
N ALA A 123 -16.10 -7.17 6.83
CA ALA A 123 -16.59 -7.42 5.47
C ALA A 123 -17.91 -6.71 5.16
N LYS A 124 -18.79 -6.57 6.13
CA LYS A 124 -20.08 -5.88 6.00
C LYS A 124 -19.96 -4.35 5.99
N GLY A 125 -18.84 -3.83 6.47
CA GLY A 125 -18.64 -2.42 6.76
C GLY A 125 -18.83 -2.10 8.23
N VAL A 126 -18.16 -1.06 8.68
CA VAL A 126 -18.17 -0.59 10.07
C VAL A 126 -18.22 0.93 10.13
N ASP A 127 -18.70 1.46 11.25
CA ASP A 127 -18.76 2.90 11.47
C ASP A 127 -17.41 3.45 11.93
N ILE A 128 -16.89 4.44 11.18
CA ILE A 128 -15.64 5.13 11.48
C ILE A 128 -15.86 6.64 11.47
N LYS A 129 -15.80 7.29 12.61
CA LYS A 129 -15.91 8.76 12.71
C LYS A 129 -17.06 9.35 11.88
N GLY A 130 -18.27 8.82 12.05
CA GLY A 130 -19.46 9.32 11.37
C GLY A 130 -19.61 8.90 9.90
N TYR A 131 -18.82 7.92 9.47
CA TYR A 131 -18.91 7.34 8.14
C TYR A 131 -19.04 5.82 8.25
N HIS A 132 -20.06 5.24 7.60
CA HIS A 132 -20.19 3.80 7.45
C HIS A 132 -19.40 3.35 6.22
N THR A 133 -18.42 2.45 6.41
CA THR A 133 -17.57 2.00 5.31
C THR A 133 -18.32 1.11 4.35
N LYS A 134 -17.95 1.14 3.06
CA LYS A 134 -18.48 0.20 2.08
C LYS A 134 -18.14 -1.25 2.48
N PRO A 135 -18.97 -2.22 2.09
CA PRO A 135 -18.60 -3.63 2.18
C PRO A 135 -17.26 -3.91 1.48
N CYS A 136 -16.49 -4.81 2.05
CA CYS A 136 -15.15 -5.15 1.53
C CYS A 136 -14.90 -6.66 1.61
N LYS A 137 -13.83 -7.13 0.93
CA LYS A 137 -13.33 -8.48 1.23
C LYS A 137 -12.48 -8.40 2.47
N ALA A 138 -12.78 -9.29 3.43
CA ALA A 138 -12.00 -9.43 4.65
C ALA A 138 -11.79 -10.92 4.95
N GLU A 139 -10.59 -11.31 5.30
CA GLU A 139 -10.24 -12.68 5.65
C GLU A 139 -9.13 -12.71 6.70
N MET A 140 -9.12 -13.73 7.53
CA MET A 140 -7.99 -14.00 8.41
C MET A 140 -6.78 -14.33 7.54
N ALA A 141 -5.61 -13.92 7.99
CA ALA A 141 -4.35 -14.17 7.28
C ALA A 141 -3.28 -14.64 8.26
N GLU A 142 -2.27 -15.29 7.73
CA GLU A 142 -1.05 -15.61 8.45
C GLU A 142 0.01 -14.55 8.19
N GLU A 143 1.02 -14.50 9.04
CA GLU A 143 2.19 -13.67 8.79
C GLU A 143 2.89 -14.13 7.51
N PRO A 144 3.16 -13.23 6.56
CA PRO A 144 3.78 -13.64 5.31
C PRO A 144 5.24 -14.05 5.50
N ASP A 145 5.66 -15.15 4.89
CA ASP A 145 7.05 -15.64 4.92
C ASP A 145 8.05 -14.64 4.31
N TRP A 146 7.56 -13.75 3.43
CA TRP A 146 8.34 -12.72 2.75
C TRP A 146 8.38 -11.39 3.50
N LEU A 147 7.77 -11.30 4.69
CA LEU A 147 7.74 -10.05 5.44
C LEU A 147 9.17 -9.64 5.85
N TRP A 148 9.57 -8.45 5.45
CA TRP A 148 10.87 -7.89 5.82
C TRP A 148 10.85 -7.33 7.23
N SER A 149 12.03 -7.30 7.86
CA SER A 149 12.19 -6.67 9.17
C SER A 149 12.01 -5.15 9.06
N ARG A 150 11.12 -4.61 9.86
CA ARG A 150 10.86 -3.15 9.91
C ARG A 150 11.89 -2.44 10.79
N ASN A 151 12.27 -1.24 10.40
CA ASN A 151 13.07 -0.33 11.22
C ASN A 151 12.33 1.01 11.41
N PRO A 152 12.00 1.44 12.66
CA PRO A 152 12.16 0.68 13.90
C PRO A 152 11.26 -0.56 13.95
N PRO A 153 11.62 -1.59 14.73
CA PRO A 153 10.81 -2.81 14.80
C PRO A 153 9.41 -2.53 15.38
N VAL A 154 8.46 -3.40 15.05
CA VAL A 154 7.13 -3.34 15.65
C VAL A 154 7.26 -3.52 17.16
N ARG A 155 6.56 -2.68 17.92
CA ARG A 155 6.59 -2.77 19.39
C ARG A 155 6.05 -4.13 19.83
N PHE A 156 6.91 -4.94 20.42
CA PHE A 156 6.49 -6.19 21.03
C PHE A 156 5.77 -5.94 22.36
N ARG A 157 4.61 -6.58 22.55
CA ARG A 157 3.84 -6.56 23.79
C ARG A 157 3.67 -8.00 24.29
N ALA A 158 4.41 -8.37 25.32
CA ALA A 158 4.49 -9.76 25.82
C ALA A 158 3.10 -10.39 26.14
N ASN A 159 2.12 -9.58 26.55
CA ASN A 159 0.81 -10.06 27.03
C ASN A 159 -0.33 -9.83 26.01
N ILE A 160 -0.05 -9.32 24.83
CA ILE A 160 -1.06 -9.09 23.81
C ILE A 160 -0.63 -9.86 22.56
N PRO A 161 -1.28 -11.01 22.28
CA PRO A 161 -1.03 -11.70 21.03
C PRO A 161 -1.41 -10.80 19.85
N THR A 162 -0.81 -11.05 18.70
CA THR A 162 -1.20 -10.38 17.47
C THR A 162 -1.74 -11.39 16.47
N SER A 163 -2.54 -10.92 15.54
CA SER A 163 -3.02 -11.71 14.42
C SER A 163 -3.04 -10.87 13.14
N TRP A 164 -3.25 -11.51 12.01
CA TRP A 164 -3.23 -10.85 10.72
C TRP A 164 -4.59 -10.90 10.05
N VAL A 165 -4.97 -9.80 9.40
CA VAL A 165 -6.17 -9.71 8.60
C VAL A 165 -5.86 -9.10 7.25
N ARG A 166 -6.39 -9.70 6.18
CA ARG A 166 -6.33 -9.18 4.82
C ARG A 166 -7.64 -8.48 4.49
N LEU A 167 -7.53 -7.23 4.03
CA LEU A 167 -8.67 -6.39 3.65
C LEU A 167 -8.49 -5.90 2.23
N THR A 168 -9.49 -6.09 1.36
CA THR A 168 -9.51 -5.49 0.02
C THR A 168 -10.64 -4.48 -0.06
N LEU A 169 -10.28 -3.19 -0.14
CA LEU A 169 -11.19 -2.06 -0.14
C LEU A 169 -11.33 -1.48 -1.55
N ILE A 170 -12.52 -0.99 -1.88
CA ILE A 170 -12.81 -0.25 -3.13
C ILE A 170 -12.94 1.26 -2.90
N GLU A 171 -12.63 1.72 -1.71
CA GLU A 171 -12.64 3.11 -1.28
C GLU A 171 -11.38 3.45 -0.48
N GLY A 172 -11.11 4.74 -0.25
CA GLY A 172 -9.93 5.17 0.50
C GLY A 172 -10.22 6.39 1.35
N LYS A 173 -10.51 6.19 2.63
CA LYS A 173 -10.61 7.26 3.63
C LYS A 173 -9.31 7.36 4.41
N ASN A 174 -9.04 8.55 4.95
CA ASN A 174 -7.86 8.76 5.78
C ASN A 174 -7.76 7.72 6.89
N ARG A 175 -6.65 6.96 6.93
CA ARG A 175 -6.34 5.90 7.90
C ARG A 175 -7.47 4.87 8.04
N GLN A 176 -8.12 4.51 6.92
CA GLN A 176 -9.36 3.72 6.94
C GLN A 176 -9.17 2.35 7.58
N VAL A 177 -8.18 1.57 7.15
CA VAL A 177 -7.91 0.23 7.70
C VAL A 177 -7.73 0.29 9.21
N ARG A 178 -6.90 1.21 9.72
CA ARG A 178 -6.65 1.39 11.16
C ARG A 178 -7.91 1.73 11.95
N LYS A 179 -8.79 2.57 11.37
CA LYS A 179 -10.06 2.92 12.01
C LYS A 179 -11.04 1.75 12.00
N MET A 180 -11.08 0.98 10.90
CA MET A 180 -11.94 -0.19 10.79
C MET A 180 -11.54 -1.28 11.78
N THR A 181 -10.27 -1.62 11.87
CA THR A 181 -9.76 -2.62 12.80
C THR A 181 -9.95 -2.19 14.26
N ALA A 182 -9.71 -0.91 14.57
CA ALA A 182 -9.97 -0.36 15.90
C ALA A 182 -11.47 -0.37 16.27
N ALA A 183 -12.37 -0.12 15.32
CA ALA A 183 -13.83 -0.14 15.54
C ALA A 183 -14.37 -1.51 15.93
N ILE A 184 -13.67 -2.59 15.58
CA ILE A 184 -14.03 -3.96 15.98
C ILE A 184 -13.21 -4.46 17.17
N GLY A 185 -12.44 -3.58 17.85
CA GLY A 185 -11.65 -3.93 19.03
C GLY A 185 -10.27 -4.51 18.77
N HIS A 186 -9.81 -4.51 17.52
CA HIS A 186 -8.50 -5.03 17.11
C HIS A 186 -7.65 -3.92 16.46
N PRO A 187 -7.08 -2.94 17.21
CA PRO A 187 -6.27 -1.87 16.63
C PRO A 187 -4.98 -2.41 15.99
N THR A 188 -4.49 -1.72 14.95
CA THR A 188 -3.20 -2.01 14.29
C THR A 188 -2.04 -1.34 15.02
#